data_7ec5295ec06d0c151b9c9faf2a241197
#
_entry.id   7ec5295ec06d0c151b9c9faf2a241197
#
_cell.length_a   1.000
_cell.length_b   1.000
_cell.length_c   1.000
_cell.angle_alpha   90.00
_cell.angle_beta   90.00
_cell.angle_gamma   90.00
#
_symmetry.space_group_name_H-M   'P 1'
#
loop_
_entity.id
_entity.type
_entity.pdbx_description
1 polymer ?
#
loop_
_entity_poly.entity_id
_entity_poly.type
_entity_poly.pdbx_seq_one_letter_code
_entity_poly.pdbx_strand_id
1 'polypeptide(L)'
;MQVGIDGINVDFEKISKDCGVHYIQFIRELSVKCRQNGIVLSVDNYVPKGYNQQYNRKEQGVMADYVIIMGYDEHNGSSLEAGSVSSYEFVKEGIEETIKEVPAEKVINGIPFFTRLWSETPKTQEELNQEAGTEAADYPMKVTSEALGMSTARDKISQAGAETTLDETTGNNYATWEADGVTYEIWLEDATSIEPKLQLMKENKLAGTAAWALGQESSDIWDLILKYVKLE
;
A
#
# COMPACT_ATOMS: atom_id res chain seq x y z
N MET A 1 27.30 -18.49 14.77
CA MET A 1 26.51 -17.60 15.66
C MET A 1 25.07 -17.94 15.38
N GLN A 2 24.33 -18.44 16.37
CA GLN A 2 22.92 -18.74 16.21
C GLN A 2 22.18 -17.43 16.47
N VAL A 3 21.60 -16.83 15.43
CA VAL A 3 20.77 -15.63 15.56
C VAL A 3 19.37 -16.15 15.90
N GLY A 4 18.90 -15.84 17.12
CA GLY A 4 17.51 -16.13 17.49
C GLY A 4 16.59 -15.19 16.74
N ILE A 5 15.74 -15.73 15.86
CA ILE A 5 14.67 -14.99 15.16
C ILE A 5 13.34 -15.67 15.50
N ASP A 6 12.29 -14.90 15.67
CA ASP A 6 10.95 -15.39 15.97
C ASP A 6 10.11 -15.59 14.72
N GLY A 7 10.41 -14.90 13.65
CA GLY A 7 9.69 -14.97 12.38
C GLY A 7 10.50 -14.59 11.17
N ILE A 8 9.97 -14.95 10.01
CA ILE A 8 10.46 -14.56 8.69
C ILE A 8 9.27 -13.95 7.94
N ASN A 9 9.49 -12.76 7.37
CA ASN A 9 8.58 -12.15 6.40
C ASN A 9 9.18 -12.30 4.99
N VAL A 10 8.37 -12.76 4.04
CA VAL A 10 8.75 -12.91 2.64
C VAL A 10 8.05 -11.81 1.84
N ASP A 11 8.86 -10.86 1.37
CA ASP A 11 8.43 -9.74 0.55
C ASP A 11 9.09 -9.83 -0.84
N PHE A 12 8.58 -10.74 -1.68
CA PHE A 12 9.06 -10.93 -3.05
C PHE A 12 8.12 -10.22 -4.02
N GLU A 13 8.55 -9.08 -4.48
CA GLU A 13 7.81 -8.26 -5.42
C GLU A 13 8.12 -8.61 -6.90
N LYS A 14 7.18 -8.24 -7.79
CA LYS A 14 7.32 -8.40 -9.25
C LYS A 14 7.60 -9.83 -9.71
N ILE A 15 7.02 -10.82 -9.03
CA ILE A 15 7.08 -12.22 -9.47
C ILE A 15 6.42 -12.34 -10.84
N SER A 16 7.18 -12.84 -11.83
CA SER A 16 6.62 -13.10 -13.17
C SER A 16 5.64 -14.27 -13.16
N LYS A 17 4.72 -14.32 -14.13
CA LYS A 17 3.75 -15.41 -14.25
C LYS A 17 4.42 -16.77 -14.34
N ASP A 18 5.51 -16.86 -15.06
CA ASP A 18 6.26 -18.12 -15.24
C ASP A 18 6.95 -18.58 -13.94
N CYS A 19 7.27 -17.66 -13.04
CA CYS A 19 7.88 -17.95 -11.74
C CYS A 19 6.86 -18.34 -10.66
N GLY A 20 5.56 -18.13 -10.86
CA GLY A 20 4.54 -18.33 -9.82
C GLY A 20 4.55 -19.74 -9.21
N VAL A 21 4.69 -20.79 -10.02
CA VAL A 21 4.76 -22.19 -9.53
C VAL A 21 5.99 -22.42 -8.64
N HIS A 22 7.13 -21.84 -9.03
CA HIS A 22 8.38 -21.96 -8.28
C HIS A 22 8.33 -21.16 -6.99
N TYR A 23 7.71 -19.97 -7.03
CA TYR A 23 7.47 -19.16 -5.86
C TYR A 23 6.63 -19.90 -4.81
N ILE A 24 5.52 -20.50 -5.21
CA ILE A 24 4.69 -21.29 -4.29
C ILE A 24 5.44 -22.50 -3.75
N GLN A 25 6.24 -23.18 -4.57
CA GLN A 25 7.07 -24.26 -4.09
C GLN A 25 8.10 -23.80 -3.06
N PHE A 26 8.73 -22.63 -3.27
CA PHE A 26 9.61 -22.01 -2.29
C PHE A 26 8.88 -21.75 -0.96
N ILE A 27 7.68 -21.15 -0.99
CA ILE A 27 6.87 -20.89 0.22
C ILE A 27 6.55 -22.20 0.95
N ARG A 28 6.20 -23.29 0.24
CA ARG A 28 5.96 -24.60 0.85
C ARG A 28 7.19 -25.13 1.58
N GLU A 29 8.33 -25.13 0.93
CA GLU A 29 9.57 -25.62 1.53
C GLU A 29 10.01 -24.77 2.73
N LEU A 30 9.90 -23.46 2.61
CA LEU A 30 10.19 -22.52 3.69
C LEU A 30 9.25 -22.75 4.88
N SER A 31 7.95 -22.91 4.64
CA SER A 31 6.96 -23.14 5.71
C SER A 31 7.26 -24.39 6.53
N VAL A 32 7.71 -25.47 5.89
CA VAL A 32 8.14 -26.69 6.60
C VAL A 32 9.33 -26.41 7.49
N LYS A 33 10.31 -25.65 7.00
CA LYS A 33 11.49 -25.27 7.78
C LYS A 33 11.14 -24.37 8.96
N CYS A 34 10.26 -23.38 8.73
CA CYS A 34 9.79 -22.48 9.79
C CYS A 34 9.09 -23.28 10.90
N ARG A 35 8.13 -24.13 10.57
CA ARG A 35 7.42 -24.97 11.58
C ARG A 35 8.34 -25.90 12.34
N GLN A 36 9.33 -26.52 11.70
CA GLN A 36 10.31 -27.38 12.35
C GLN A 36 11.17 -26.64 13.38
N ASN A 37 11.30 -25.32 13.25
CA ASN A 37 12.14 -24.48 14.11
C ASN A 37 11.33 -23.52 14.99
N GLY A 38 10.00 -23.60 14.99
CA GLY A 38 9.14 -22.70 15.77
C GLY A 38 9.17 -21.25 15.30
N ILE A 39 9.40 -21.01 14.00
CA ILE A 39 9.51 -19.70 13.38
C ILE A 39 8.19 -19.36 12.69
N VAL A 40 7.64 -18.17 12.96
CA VAL A 40 6.46 -17.64 12.28
C VAL A 40 6.81 -17.25 10.83
N LEU A 41 5.97 -17.62 9.88
CA LEU A 41 6.11 -17.25 8.47
C LEU A 41 4.98 -16.30 8.06
N SER A 42 5.33 -15.12 7.58
CA SER A 42 4.42 -14.20 6.90
C SER A 42 4.86 -13.93 5.46
N VAL A 43 3.89 -13.60 4.59
CA VAL A 43 4.13 -13.38 3.17
C VAL A 43 3.38 -12.13 2.71
N ASP A 44 4.09 -11.19 2.12
CA ASP A 44 3.52 -9.95 1.59
C ASP A 44 2.97 -10.15 0.18
N ASN A 45 1.87 -9.48 -0.10
CA ASN A 45 1.19 -9.53 -1.37
C ASN A 45 0.64 -8.15 -1.76
N TYR A 46 0.68 -7.85 -3.05
CA TYR A 46 -0.12 -6.77 -3.62
C TYR A 46 -1.62 -7.02 -3.39
N VAL A 47 -2.41 -5.95 -3.39
CA VAL A 47 -3.86 -6.07 -3.52
C VAL A 47 -4.20 -6.97 -4.71
N PRO A 48 -5.12 -7.97 -4.53
CA PRO A 48 -5.47 -8.90 -5.59
C PRO A 48 -6.02 -8.20 -6.83
N LYS A 49 -5.42 -8.47 -7.97
CA LYS A 49 -5.87 -8.01 -9.30
C LYS A 49 -5.70 -9.13 -10.31
N GLY A 50 -6.41 -9.07 -11.43
CA GLY A 50 -6.35 -10.12 -12.46
C GLY A 50 -4.95 -10.39 -13.02
N TYR A 51 -4.06 -9.41 -12.95
CA TYR A 51 -2.68 -9.53 -13.46
C TYR A 51 -1.66 -10.12 -12.47
N ASN A 52 -2.03 -10.29 -11.18
CA ASN A 52 -1.11 -10.79 -10.14
C ASN A 52 -1.55 -12.10 -9.48
N GLN A 53 -2.31 -12.93 -10.21
CA GLN A 53 -2.81 -14.22 -9.72
C GLN A 53 -1.72 -15.28 -9.55
N GLN A 54 -0.53 -15.07 -10.13
CA GLN A 54 0.63 -15.97 -9.97
C GLN A 54 1.14 -16.06 -8.53
N TYR A 55 0.77 -15.11 -7.67
CA TYR A 55 1.08 -15.17 -6.24
C TYR A 55 0.34 -16.30 -5.52
N ASN A 56 -0.82 -16.76 -6.05
CA ASN A 56 -1.61 -17.88 -5.52
C ASN A 56 -1.85 -17.78 -4.00
N ARG A 57 -2.56 -16.75 -3.60
CA ARG A 57 -2.83 -16.42 -2.18
C ARG A 57 -3.52 -17.55 -1.43
N LYS A 58 -4.34 -18.34 -2.13
CA LYS A 58 -4.99 -19.53 -1.57
C LYS A 58 -3.99 -20.52 -1.02
N GLU A 59 -2.96 -20.85 -1.78
CA GLU A 59 -1.90 -21.77 -1.34
C GLU A 59 -1.04 -21.12 -0.23
N GLN A 60 -0.75 -19.81 -0.32
CA GLN A 60 -0.06 -19.10 0.75
C GLN A 60 -0.84 -19.17 2.07
N GLY A 61 -2.17 -18.98 2.03
CA GLY A 61 -3.05 -19.09 3.20
C GLY A 61 -3.04 -20.46 3.88
N VAL A 62 -2.71 -21.54 3.14
CA VAL A 62 -2.51 -22.88 3.71
C VAL A 62 -1.13 -23.00 4.36
N MET A 63 -0.09 -22.40 3.75
CA MET A 63 1.31 -22.63 4.12
C MET A 63 1.83 -21.66 5.16
N ALA A 64 1.51 -20.38 5.04
CA ALA A 64 1.97 -19.31 5.91
C ALA A 64 1.11 -19.21 7.18
N ASP A 65 1.68 -18.63 8.22
CA ASP A 65 0.95 -18.23 9.42
C ASP A 65 0.13 -16.97 9.16
N TYR A 66 0.69 -16.01 8.40
CA TYR A 66 0.00 -14.78 7.99
C TYR A 66 0.24 -14.47 6.52
N VAL A 67 -0.78 -13.90 5.89
CA VAL A 67 -0.74 -13.31 4.55
C VAL A 67 -1.01 -11.81 4.70
N ILE A 68 -0.04 -11.00 4.35
CA ILE A 68 -0.12 -9.55 4.46
C ILE A 68 -0.53 -8.98 3.11
N ILE A 69 -1.51 -8.09 3.10
CA ILE A 69 -1.89 -7.31 1.92
C ILE A 69 -1.19 -5.96 2.04
N MET A 70 -0.40 -5.58 1.06
CA MET A 70 0.13 -4.23 0.93
C MET A 70 -0.99 -3.31 0.44
N GLY A 71 -1.81 -2.79 1.37
CA GLY A 71 -2.97 -1.92 1.11
C GLY A 71 -2.54 -0.50 0.74
N TYR A 72 -1.51 -0.37 -0.08
CA TYR A 72 -0.92 0.88 -0.52
C TYR A 72 -0.28 0.73 -1.91
N ASP A 73 0.33 1.81 -2.42
CA ASP A 73 0.86 1.93 -3.77
C ASP A 73 -0.22 1.76 -4.87
N GLU A 74 -1.47 2.14 -4.56
CA GLU A 74 -2.55 2.28 -5.54
C GLU A 74 -2.10 3.21 -6.68
N HIS A 75 -1.63 4.41 -6.32
CA HIS A 75 -0.81 5.26 -7.17
C HIS A 75 0.61 5.32 -6.63
N ASN A 76 1.58 5.09 -7.48
CA ASN A 76 3.00 5.00 -7.12
C ASN A 76 3.88 5.84 -8.05
N GLY A 77 5.18 5.85 -7.84
CA GLY A 77 6.11 6.72 -8.59
C GLY A 77 6.18 6.47 -10.11
N SER A 78 5.50 5.44 -10.63
CA SER A 78 5.38 5.17 -12.06
C SER A 78 3.98 5.42 -12.62
N SER A 79 3.06 5.93 -11.81
CA SER A 79 1.70 6.26 -12.25
C SER A 79 1.72 7.42 -13.24
N LEU A 80 0.85 7.35 -14.24
CA LEU A 80 0.71 8.37 -15.29
C LEU A 80 -0.22 9.52 -14.88
N GLU A 81 -0.90 9.37 -13.77
CA GLU A 81 -1.77 10.36 -13.15
C GLU A 81 -1.52 10.43 -11.64
N ALA A 82 -1.82 11.59 -11.05
CA ALA A 82 -1.77 11.79 -9.61
C ALA A 82 -2.94 11.06 -8.92
N GLY A 83 -2.72 10.61 -7.68
CA GLY A 83 -3.78 9.96 -6.92
C GLY A 83 -3.34 9.54 -5.52
N SER A 84 -4.32 9.06 -4.74
CA SER A 84 -4.08 8.50 -3.42
C SER A 84 -3.19 7.26 -3.49
N VAL A 85 -2.29 7.11 -2.54
CA VAL A 85 -1.49 5.88 -2.39
C VAL A 85 -2.32 4.73 -1.82
N SER A 86 -3.45 5.03 -1.19
CA SER A 86 -4.27 4.05 -0.48
C SER A 86 -5.69 4.57 -0.24
N SER A 87 -6.53 4.53 -1.27
CA SER A 87 -7.94 4.90 -1.11
C SER A 87 -8.71 3.87 -0.28
N TYR A 88 -9.84 4.28 0.29
CA TYR A 88 -10.70 3.40 1.07
C TYR A 88 -11.20 2.20 0.23
N GLU A 89 -11.69 2.45 -0.98
CA GLU A 89 -12.22 1.38 -1.85
C GLU A 89 -11.12 0.42 -2.32
N PHE A 90 -9.90 0.91 -2.57
CA PHE A 90 -8.74 0.07 -2.90
C PHE A 90 -8.42 -0.93 -1.77
N VAL A 91 -8.38 -0.46 -0.53
CA VAL A 91 -8.12 -1.32 0.64
C VAL A 91 -9.27 -2.28 0.87
N LYS A 92 -10.52 -1.82 0.78
CA LYS A 92 -11.71 -2.64 0.94
C LYS A 92 -11.74 -3.77 -0.08
N GLU A 93 -11.55 -3.47 -1.37
CA GLU A 93 -11.45 -4.48 -2.42
C GLU A 93 -10.33 -5.48 -2.12
N GLY A 94 -9.16 -4.98 -1.69
CA GLY A 94 -8.01 -5.80 -1.32
C GLY A 94 -8.33 -6.82 -0.23
N ILE A 95 -9.01 -6.39 0.81
CA ILE A 95 -9.47 -7.24 1.91
C ILE A 95 -10.52 -8.25 1.41
N GLU A 96 -11.59 -7.77 0.77
CA GLU A 96 -12.69 -8.60 0.30
C GLU A 96 -12.25 -9.69 -0.68
N GLU A 97 -11.35 -9.37 -1.61
CA GLU A 97 -10.82 -10.35 -2.55
C GLU A 97 -9.87 -11.35 -1.87
N THR A 98 -9.06 -10.90 -0.93
CA THR A 98 -8.12 -11.79 -0.24
C THR A 98 -8.82 -12.80 0.67
N ILE A 99 -9.84 -12.39 1.43
CA ILE A 99 -10.56 -13.30 2.34
C ILE A 99 -11.43 -14.34 1.62
N LYS A 100 -11.64 -14.22 0.31
CA LYS A 100 -12.25 -15.29 -0.50
C LYS A 100 -11.32 -16.50 -0.65
N GLU A 101 -10.02 -16.29 -0.53
CA GLU A 101 -8.99 -17.31 -0.75
C GLU A 101 -8.24 -17.70 0.52
N VAL A 102 -8.09 -16.76 1.46
CA VAL A 102 -7.30 -16.90 2.70
C VAL A 102 -8.23 -16.74 3.91
N PRO A 103 -8.15 -17.61 4.93
CA PRO A 103 -8.90 -17.41 6.18
C PRO A 103 -8.62 -16.02 6.78
N ALA A 104 -9.68 -15.28 7.13
CA ALA A 104 -9.57 -13.89 7.58
C ALA A 104 -8.64 -13.71 8.78
N GLU A 105 -8.64 -14.68 9.71
CA GLU A 105 -7.78 -14.72 10.89
C GLU A 105 -6.29 -14.91 10.59
N LYS A 106 -5.92 -15.09 9.31
CA LYS A 106 -4.54 -15.12 8.82
C LYS A 106 -4.18 -13.88 7.99
N VAL A 107 -5.15 -13.06 7.65
CA VAL A 107 -4.93 -11.88 6.82
C VAL A 107 -4.56 -10.69 7.68
N ILE A 108 -3.51 -9.98 7.30
CA ILE A 108 -3.08 -8.69 7.86
C ILE A 108 -3.19 -7.64 6.77
N ASN A 109 -3.82 -6.50 7.05
CA ASN A 109 -3.82 -5.37 6.12
C ASN A 109 -2.70 -4.40 6.45
N GLY A 110 -1.82 -4.15 5.49
CA GLY A 110 -0.78 -3.13 5.56
C GLY A 110 -1.35 -1.76 5.23
N ILE A 111 -1.05 -0.77 6.08
CA ILE A 111 -1.41 0.63 5.91
C ILE A 111 -0.16 1.47 5.65
N PRO A 112 -0.22 2.53 4.82
CA PRO A 112 0.92 3.40 4.59
C PRO A 112 1.06 4.44 5.70
N PHE A 113 2.30 4.69 6.14
CA PHE A 113 2.67 5.86 6.92
C PHE A 113 3.31 6.95 6.05
N PHE A 114 3.16 6.79 4.74
CA PHE A 114 3.62 7.72 3.73
C PHE A 114 2.49 8.11 2.77
N THR A 115 2.70 9.20 2.09
CA THR A 115 1.91 9.60 0.92
C THR A 115 2.84 10.07 -0.18
N ARG A 116 2.26 10.60 -1.29
CA ARG A 116 3.02 11.20 -2.38
C ARG A 116 2.60 12.64 -2.60
N LEU A 117 3.59 13.51 -2.68
CA LEU A 117 3.43 14.83 -3.26
C LEU A 117 3.62 14.69 -4.77
N TRP A 118 2.56 14.94 -5.51
CA TRP A 118 2.55 14.93 -6.95
C TRP A 118 2.86 16.31 -7.51
N SER A 119 3.53 16.33 -8.65
CA SER A 119 3.85 17.53 -9.40
C SER A 119 3.46 17.31 -10.84
N GLU A 120 2.59 18.16 -11.36
CA GLU A 120 2.04 18.06 -12.70
C GLU A 120 2.37 19.29 -13.53
N THR A 121 2.83 19.05 -14.74
CA THR A 121 3.06 20.11 -15.76
C THR A 121 2.49 19.67 -17.10
N PRO A 122 1.93 20.58 -17.91
CA PRO A 122 1.50 20.24 -19.26
C PRO A 122 2.67 19.69 -20.09
N LYS A 123 2.44 18.58 -20.80
CA LYS A 123 3.44 18.04 -21.73
C LYS A 123 3.61 18.98 -22.91
N THR A 124 4.83 19.13 -23.36
CA THR A 124 5.15 19.80 -24.63
C THR A 124 4.69 18.96 -25.80
N GLN A 125 4.52 19.59 -26.97
CA GLN A 125 4.17 18.85 -28.18
C GLN A 125 5.26 17.83 -28.58
N GLU A 126 6.50 18.10 -28.25
CA GLU A 126 7.62 17.16 -28.47
C GLU A 126 7.48 15.91 -27.61
N GLU A 127 7.18 16.05 -26.31
CA GLU A 127 6.94 14.93 -25.39
C GLU A 127 5.74 14.09 -25.84
N LEU A 128 4.62 14.71 -26.21
CA LEU A 128 3.46 14.01 -26.77
C LEU A 128 3.79 13.22 -28.04
N ASN A 129 4.61 13.80 -28.92
CA ASN A 129 5.03 13.11 -30.14
C ASN A 129 5.98 11.93 -29.87
N GLN A 130 6.85 12.03 -28.85
CA GLN A 130 7.75 10.94 -28.43
C GLN A 130 7.00 9.78 -27.82
N GLU A 131 5.91 10.05 -27.11
CA GLU A 131 5.07 9.06 -26.47
C GLU A 131 3.98 8.48 -27.38
N ALA A 132 3.86 8.97 -28.61
CA ALA A 132 2.83 8.56 -29.56
C ALA A 132 2.78 7.04 -29.74
N GLY A 133 1.60 6.44 -29.51
CA GLY A 133 1.39 4.99 -29.58
C GLY A 133 1.71 4.22 -28.28
N THR A 134 2.05 4.91 -27.21
CA THR A 134 2.14 4.36 -25.86
C THR A 134 0.94 4.79 -25.02
N GLU A 135 0.70 4.12 -23.90
CA GLU A 135 -0.34 4.51 -22.93
C GLU A 135 -0.14 5.95 -22.42
N ALA A 136 1.11 6.39 -22.27
CA ALA A 136 1.45 7.73 -21.78
C ALA A 136 0.97 8.86 -22.73
N ALA A 137 0.70 8.56 -24.01
CA ALA A 137 0.18 9.53 -24.96
C ALA A 137 -1.26 9.99 -24.64
N ASP A 138 -2.02 9.18 -23.91
CA ASP A 138 -3.40 9.49 -23.51
C ASP A 138 -3.46 10.48 -22.33
N TYR A 139 -2.33 10.74 -21.67
CA TYR A 139 -2.20 11.62 -20.52
C TYR A 139 -1.53 12.94 -20.94
N PRO A 140 -2.24 14.08 -20.90
CA PRO A 140 -1.70 15.36 -21.34
C PRO A 140 -0.72 16.01 -20.36
N MET A 141 -0.70 15.52 -19.13
CA MET A 141 0.17 16.02 -18.08
C MET A 141 1.39 15.11 -17.90
N LYS A 142 2.54 15.72 -17.65
CA LYS A 142 3.72 15.05 -17.14
C LYS A 142 3.62 15.03 -15.62
N VAL A 143 3.60 13.84 -15.06
CA VAL A 143 3.42 13.62 -13.63
C VAL A 143 4.71 13.08 -13.03
N THR A 144 5.13 13.66 -11.90
CA THR A 144 6.21 13.15 -11.07
C THR A 144 5.78 13.17 -9.61
N SER A 145 6.42 12.38 -8.76
CA SER A 145 6.06 12.36 -7.34
C SER A 145 7.24 12.10 -6.43
N GLU A 146 7.12 12.61 -5.21
CA GLU A 146 8.02 12.39 -4.07
C GLU A 146 7.24 11.70 -2.95
N ALA A 147 7.78 10.59 -2.40
CA ALA A 147 7.21 9.95 -1.23
C ALA A 147 7.55 10.74 0.04
N LEU A 148 6.56 11.02 0.86
CA LEU A 148 6.67 11.84 2.07
C LEU A 148 6.04 11.11 3.25
N GLY A 149 6.71 11.09 4.40
CA GLY A 149 6.09 10.66 5.66
C GLY A 149 5.02 11.65 6.13
N MET A 150 4.14 11.21 7.01
CA MET A 150 2.93 11.93 7.44
C MET A 150 3.19 13.37 7.90
N SER A 151 4.21 13.58 8.74
CA SER A 151 4.53 14.91 9.26
C SER A 151 5.06 15.84 8.15
N THR A 152 5.97 15.31 7.31
CA THR A 152 6.54 16.07 6.20
C THR A 152 5.48 16.47 5.18
N ALA A 153 4.50 15.59 4.91
CA ALA A 153 3.38 15.89 4.03
C ALA A 153 2.54 17.08 4.55
N ARG A 154 2.19 17.08 5.83
CA ARG A 154 1.49 18.19 6.48
C ARG A 154 2.29 19.49 6.44
N ASP A 155 3.60 19.42 6.69
CA ASP A 155 4.48 20.58 6.64
C ASP A 155 4.54 21.20 5.22
N LYS A 156 4.55 20.39 4.16
CA LYS A 156 4.51 20.87 2.77
C LYS A 156 3.25 21.66 2.47
N ILE A 157 2.08 21.16 2.86
CA ILE A 157 0.80 21.87 2.70
C ILE A 157 0.81 23.19 3.47
N SER A 158 1.26 23.16 4.73
CA SER A 158 1.36 24.36 5.57
C SER A 158 2.30 25.43 4.97
N GLN A 159 3.46 25.01 4.45
CA GLN A 159 4.42 25.92 3.80
C GLN A 159 3.86 26.52 2.51
N ALA A 160 3.05 25.77 1.78
CA ALA A 160 2.36 26.26 0.58
C ALA A 160 1.18 27.18 0.92
N GLY A 161 0.72 27.23 2.17
CA GLY A 161 -0.49 27.95 2.57
C GLY A 161 -1.76 27.35 1.96
N ALA A 162 -1.72 26.08 1.57
CA ALA A 162 -2.87 25.40 0.99
C ALA A 162 -3.82 24.88 2.07
N GLU A 163 -5.09 24.78 1.73
CA GLU A 163 -6.12 24.19 2.58
C GLU A 163 -6.37 22.73 2.22
N THR A 164 -6.72 21.94 3.23
CA THR A 164 -7.13 20.54 3.03
C THR A 164 -8.65 20.43 3.00
N THR A 165 -9.16 19.61 2.10
CA THR A 165 -10.57 19.23 2.02
C THR A 165 -10.68 17.71 1.96
N LEU A 166 -11.79 17.15 2.46
CA LEU A 166 -12.03 15.72 2.31
C LEU A 166 -12.35 15.39 0.85
N ASP A 167 -11.56 14.49 0.27
CA ASP A 167 -11.92 13.83 -0.99
C ASP A 167 -12.79 12.60 -0.66
N GLU A 168 -14.09 12.73 -0.84
CA GLU A 168 -15.06 11.65 -0.54
C GLU A 168 -14.85 10.41 -1.43
N THR A 169 -14.20 10.56 -2.59
CA THR A 169 -13.94 9.44 -3.51
C THR A 169 -12.86 8.51 -2.97
N THR A 170 -11.80 9.09 -2.42
CA THR A 170 -10.67 8.32 -1.88
C THR A 170 -10.77 8.09 -0.38
N GLY A 171 -11.51 8.94 0.34
CA GLY A 171 -11.58 8.96 1.80
C GLY A 171 -10.36 9.62 2.46
N ASN A 172 -9.54 10.32 1.69
CA ASN A 172 -8.37 11.04 2.19
C ASN A 172 -8.63 12.55 2.33
N ASN A 173 -7.95 13.21 3.23
CA ASN A 173 -7.77 14.66 3.17
C ASN A 173 -6.86 15.00 1.99
N TYR A 174 -7.33 15.90 1.13
CA TYR A 174 -6.69 16.30 -0.13
C TYR A 174 -6.33 17.79 -0.09
N ALA A 175 -5.18 18.12 -0.66
CA ALA A 175 -4.78 19.49 -0.89
C ALA A 175 -4.16 19.64 -2.29
N THR A 176 -4.39 20.81 -2.90
CA THR A 176 -3.77 21.20 -4.17
C THR A 176 -3.36 22.66 -4.14
N TRP A 177 -2.29 23.00 -4.86
CA TRP A 177 -1.83 24.37 -5.05
C TRP A 177 -1.00 24.50 -6.33
N GLU A 178 -0.84 25.72 -6.79
CA GLU A 178 0.02 26.05 -7.92
C GLU A 178 1.23 26.89 -7.46
N ALA A 179 2.41 26.55 -7.95
CA ALA A 179 3.61 27.35 -7.80
C ALA A 179 4.53 27.18 -9.00
N ASP A 180 5.06 28.28 -9.53
CA ASP A 180 6.00 28.32 -10.65
C ASP A 180 5.53 27.58 -11.92
N GLY A 181 4.21 27.55 -12.16
CA GLY A 181 3.61 26.86 -13.31
C GLY A 181 3.50 25.33 -13.16
N VAL A 182 3.67 24.83 -11.94
CA VAL A 182 3.48 23.44 -11.56
C VAL A 182 2.25 23.34 -10.68
N THR A 183 1.36 22.39 -10.97
CA THR A 183 0.28 22.00 -10.07
C THR A 183 0.78 20.92 -9.13
N TYR A 184 0.60 21.13 -7.85
CA TYR A 184 0.92 20.18 -6.78
C TYR A 184 -0.36 19.58 -6.21
N GLU A 185 -0.35 18.28 -5.96
CA GLU A 185 -1.47 17.55 -5.37
C GLU A 185 -0.97 16.56 -4.33
N ILE A 186 -1.75 16.37 -3.28
CA ILE A 186 -1.41 15.44 -2.21
C ILE A 186 -2.68 14.92 -1.52
N TRP A 187 -2.77 13.60 -1.38
CA TRP A 187 -3.76 12.91 -0.56
C TRP A 187 -3.09 12.46 0.72
N LEU A 188 -3.49 13.02 1.86
CA LEU A 188 -2.85 12.72 3.14
C LEU A 188 -3.22 11.33 3.65
N GLU A 189 -2.22 10.64 4.19
CA GLU A 189 -2.45 9.55 5.12
C GLU A 189 -2.41 10.11 6.54
N ASP A 190 -3.54 10.09 7.20
CA ASP A 190 -3.76 10.61 8.56
C ASP A 190 -4.89 9.83 9.25
N ALA A 191 -5.35 10.31 10.38
CA ALA A 191 -6.44 9.67 11.12
C ALA A 191 -7.71 9.52 10.27
N THR A 192 -8.01 10.48 9.38
CA THR A 192 -9.21 10.47 8.53
C THR A 192 -9.20 9.29 7.55
N SER A 193 -8.06 9.04 6.92
CA SER A 193 -7.92 7.95 5.95
C SER A 193 -7.65 6.59 6.59
N ILE A 194 -6.95 6.56 7.73
CA ILE A 194 -6.52 5.30 8.37
C ILE A 194 -7.61 4.69 9.24
N GLU A 195 -8.41 5.49 9.96
CA GLU A 195 -9.44 4.95 10.85
C GLU A 195 -10.46 4.06 10.13
N PRO A 196 -11.02 4.43 8.96
CA PRO A 196 -11.91 3.54 8.21
C PRO A 196 -11.24 2.23 7.78
N LYS A 197 -9.94 2.24 7.46
CA LYS A 197 -9.18 1.03 7.10
C LYS A 197 -9.00 0.09 8.31
N LEU A 198 -8.79 0.65 9.50
CA LEU A 198 -8.76 -0.12 10.76
C LEU A 198 -10.15 -0.69 11.12
N GLN A 199 -11.22 0.04 10.80
CA GLN A 199 -12.59 -0.47 10.94
C GLN A 199 -12.82 -1.66 10.01
N LEU A 200 -12.43 -1.59 8.73
CA LEU A 200 -12.50 -2.71 7.79
C LEU A 200 -11.77 -3.94 8.31
N MET A 201 -10.55 -3.77 8.86
CA MET A 201 -9.79 -4.85 9.50
C MET A 201 -10.63 -5.55 10.59
N LYS A 202 -11.24 -4.78 11.49
CA LYS A 202 -12.03 -5.29 12.61
C LYS A 202 -13.33 -5.95 12.15
N GLU A 203 -14.06 -5.35 11.23
CA GLU A 203 -15.33 -5.85 10.69
C GLU A 203 -15.14 -7.19 9.96
N ASN A 204 -14.04 -7.31 9.20
CA ASN A 204 -13.69 -8.53 8.50
C ASN A 204 -12.94 -9.55 9.38
N LYS A 205 -12.71 -9.25 10.66
CA LYS A 205 -12.04 -10.14 11.64
C LYS A 205 -10.64 -10.57 11.17
N LEU A 206 -9.90 -9.65 10.60
CA LEU A 206 -8.53 -9.91 10.19
C LEU A 206 -7.63 -10.17 11.40
N ALA A 207 -6.48 -10.81 11.16
CA ALA A 207 -5.46 -11.06 12.19
C ALA A 207 -4.92 -9.76 12.81
N GLY A 208 -4.82 -8.68 12.01
CA GLY A 208 -4.32 -7.41 12.47
C GLY A 208 -4.02 -6.43 11.34
N THR A 209 -3.23 -5.42 11.67
CA THR A 209 -2.69 -4.46 10.72
C THR A 209 -1.17 -4.43 10.79
N ALA A 210 -0.53 -4.12 9.66
CA ALA A 210 0.88 -3.80 9.54
C ALA A 210 1.02 -2.38 9.02
N ALA A 211 2.21 -1.81 9.06
CA ALA A 211 2.45 -0.47 8.53
C ALA A 211 3.77 -0.38 7.76
N TRP A 212 3.78 0.39 6.69
CA TRP A 212 4.98 0.77 5.95
C TRP A 212 5.14 2.30 5.95
N ALA A 213 6.20 2.87 6.53
CA ALA A 213 7.21 2.20 7.32
C ALA A 213 7.46 2.99 8.60
N LEU A 214 8.00 2.31 9.63
CA LEU A 214 8.38 2.94 10.89
C LEU A 214 9.32 4.13 10.65
N GLY A 215 9.08 5.25 11.36
CA GLY A 215 9.80 6.51 11.21
C GLY A 215 9.16 7.48 10.20
N GLN A 216 8.09 7.08 9.52
CA GLN A 216 7.30 7.93 8.62
C GLN A 216 5.96 8.36 9.22
N GLU A 217 5.56 7.72 10.31
CA GLU A 217 4.32 8.02 11.03
C GLU A 217 4.37 9.37 11.75
N SER A 218 3.19 9.91 12.01
CA SER A 218 3.01 10.95 13.01
C SER A 218 2.67 10.34 14.37
N SER A 219 3.09 11.00 15.46
CA SER A 219 2.97 10.44 16.82
C SER A 219 1.53 10.14 17.25
N ASP A 220 0.56 10.85 16.70
CA ASP A 220 -0.87 10.71 17.00
C ASP A 220 -1.49 9.43 16.41
N ILE A 221 -0.87 8.82 15.40
CA ILE A 221 -1.44 7.66 14.71
C ILE A 221 -1.42 6.40 15.57
N TRP A 222 -0.46 6.27 16.49
CA TRP A 222 -0.37 5.12 17.38
C TRP A 222 -1.54 5.02 18.33
N ASP A 223 -2.00 6.16 18.87
CA ASP A 223 -3.18 6.20 19.75
C ASP A 223 -4.44 5.77 19.00
N LEU A 224 -4.53 6.07 17.70
CA LEU A 224 -5.62 5.60 16.86
C LEU A 224 -5.54 4.09 16.62
N ILE A 225 -4.39 3.55 16.23
CA ILE A 225 -4.20 2.12 15.98
C ILE A 225 -4.55 1.32 17.23
N LEU A 226 -4.11 1.75 18.40
CA LEU A 226 -4.34 1.07 19.69
C LEU A 226 -5.84 0.91 20.06
N LYS A 227 -6.74 1.74 19.51
CA LYS A 227 -8.19 1.58 19.71
C LYS A 227 -8.76 0.34 18.99
N TYR A 228 -8.08 -0.15 17.96
CA TYR A 228 -8.55 -1.21 17.09
C TYR A 228 -7.83 -2.53 17.29
N VAL A 229 -6.57 -2.51 17.74
CA VAL A 229 -5.79 -3.71 18.03
C VAL A 229 -5.89 -4.07 19.50
N LYS A 230 -6.03 -5.36 19.80
CA LYS A 230 -5.95 -5.85 21.17
C LYS A 230 -4.47 -6.00 21.53
N LEU A 231 -4.05 -5.35 22.61
CA LEU A 231 -2.81 -5.68 23.28
C LEU A 231 -3.11 -6.87 24.22
N GLU A 232 -2.58 -8.04 23.89
CA GLU A 232 -2.60 -9.19 24.81
C GLU A 232 -1.47 -9.06 25.86
#